data_cdfe4cb52b5ef22229acdc0281f06c7c
#
_entry.id   cdfe4cb52b5ef22229acdc0281f06c7c
#
_cell.length_a   1.000
_cell.length_b   1.000
_cell.length_c   1.000
_cell.angle_alpha   90.00
_cell.angle_beta   90.00
_cell.angle_gamma   90.00
#
_symmetry.space_group_name_H-M   'P 1'
#
loop_
_entity.id
_entity.type
_entity.pdbx_description
1 polymer ?
#
loop_
_entity_poly.entity_id
_entity_poly.type
_entity_poly.pdbx_seq_one_letter_code
_entity_poly.pdbx_strand_id
1 'polypeptide(L)'
;LLETVSPKEFLTIMQNGTIPAPSDLWLIYDLSMKYKLSNGVINVILDYVLNVKNNVLSRSMSEKIAASLARASILTALDAMNFINDNIATGKIKEANHYLDSQKVVQQETNGNQEEMKNDESKWNKLLSDYNEDDK
;
A
#
# COMPACT_ATOMS: atom_id res chain seq x y z
N LEU A 1 2.62 11.56 -12.85
CA LEU A 1 1.67 10.60 -13.39
C LEU A 1 0.70 10.07 -12.35
N LEU A 2 1.22 9.62 -11.19
CA LEU A 2 0.35 9.05 -10.14
C LEU A 2 -0.64 10.05 -9.59
N GLU A 3 -0.28 11.33 -9.56
CA GLU A 3 -1.18 12.36 -9.04
C GLU A 3 -2.24 12.81 -10.03
N THR A 4 -2.01 12.58 -11.32
CA THR A 4 -2.88 13.14 -12.35
C THR A 4 -3.82 12.14 -12.99
N VAL A 5 -3.55 10.84 -12.83
CA VAL A 5 -4.35 9.79 -13.44
C VAL A 5 -5.39 9.30 -12.45
N SER A 6 -6.63 9.08 -12.92
CA SER A 6 -7.65 8.52 -12.03
C SER A 6 -7.31 7.06 -11.68
N PRO A 7 -7.76 6.57 -10.53
CA PRO A 7 -7.49 5.18 -10.14
C PRO A 7 -8.00 4.17 -11.17
N LYS A 8 -9.17 4.40 -11.76
CA LYS A 8 -9.70 3.51 -12.78
C LYS A 8 -8.78 3.47 -14.00
N GLU A 9 -8.34 4.63 -14.43
CA GLU A 9 -7.41 4.74 -15.56
C GLU A 9 -6.08 4.08 -15.25
N PHE A 10 -5.56 4.33 -14.06
CA PHE A 10 -4.29 3.75 -13.64
C PHE A 10 -4.36 2.23 -13.65
N LEU A 11 -5.44 1.68 -13.07
CA LEU A 11 -5.60 0.24 -13.04
C LEU A 11 -5.73 -0.34 -14.45
N THR A 12 -6.45 0.36 -15.33
CA THR A 12 -6.58 -0.05 -16.73
C THR A 12 -5.21 -0.12 -17.41
N ILE A 13 -4.37 0.89 -17.16
CA ILE A 13 -3.01 0.91 -17.72
C ILE A 13 -2.21 -0.26 -17.17
N MET A 14 -2.28 -0.51 -15.88
CA MET A 14 -1.55 -1.60 -15.24
C MET A 14 -1.99 -2.97 -15.77
N GLN A 15 -3.19 -3.07 -16.27
CA GLN A 15 -3.74 -4.30 -16.85
C GLN A 15 -3.64 -4.35 -18.36
N ASN A 16 -2.73 -3.57 -18.94
CA ASN A 16 -2.49 -3.55 -20.38
C ASN A 16 -3.74 -3.20 -21.19
N GLY A 17 -4.52 -2.26 -20.68
CA GLY A 17 -5.72 -1.78 -21.35
C GLY A 17 -6.99 -2.56 -21.07
N THR A 18 -6.90 -3.61 -20.25
CA THR A 18 -8.09 -4.39 -19.88
C THR A 18 -8.94 -3.61 -18.88
N ILE A 19 -10.26 -3.61 -19.10
CA ILE A 19 -11.19 -2.94 -18.21
C ILE A 19 -11.19 -3.63 -16.84
N PRO A 20 -11.08 -2.86 -15.75
CA PRO A 20 -11.06 -3.47 -14.41
C PRO A 20 -12.35 -4.21 -14.09
N ALA A 21 -12.23 -5.28 -13.31
CA ALA A 21 -13.39 -6.03 -12.86
C ALA A 21 -14.28 -5.16 -11.95
N PRO A 22 -15.58 -5.43 -11.91
CA PRO A 22 -16.47 -4.67 -11.04
C PRO A 22 -16.04 -4.67 -9.57
N SER A 23 -15.54 -5.79 -9.07
CA SER A 23 -15.06 -5.86 -7.68
C SER A 23 -13.88 -4.93 -7.43
N ASP A 24 -13.01 -4.76 -8.42
CA ASP A 24 -11.87 -3.86 -8.31
C ASP A 24 -12.33 -2.40 -8.33
N LEU A 25 -13.33 -2.10 -9.14
CA LEU A 25 -13.90 -0.76 -9.17
C LEU A 25 -14.58 -0.42 -7.85
N TRP A 26 -15.25 -1.39 -7.23
CA TRP A 26 -15.84 -1.19 -5.91
C TRP A 26 -14.77 -0.95 -4.85
N LEU A 27 -13.66 -1.64 -4.95
CA LEU A 27 -12.54 -1.40 -4.03
C LEU A 27 -12.02 0.03 -4.17
N ILE A 28 -11.83 0.48 -5.41
CA ILE A 28 -11.38 1.86 -5.65
C ILE A 28 -12.39 2.85 -5.05
N TYR A 29 -13.68 2.61 -5.26
CA TYR A 29 -14.72 3.45 -4.70
C TYR A 29 -14.62 3.51 -3.17
N ASP A 30 -14.46 2.36 -2.54
CA ASP A 30 -14.35 2.31 -1.08
C ASP A 30 -13.10 3.03 -0.57
N LEU A 31 -11.98 2.90 -1.26
CA LEU A 31 -10.76 3.60 -0.87
C LEU A 31 -10.96 5.12 -0.94
N SER A 32 -11.72 5.57 -1.92
CA SER A 32 -12.00 6.99 -2.09
C SER A 32 -13.01 7.49 -1.07
N MET A 33 -14.10 6.77 -0.88
CA MET A 33 -15.23 7.25 -0.08
C MET A 33 -15.11 6.89 1.39
N LYS A 34 -14.69 5.67 1.68
CA LYS A 34 -14.61 5.19 3.06
C LYS A 34 -13.38 5.73 3.77
N TYR A 35 -12.24 5.72 3.08
CA TYR A 35 -10.97 6.17 3.67
C TYR A 35 -10.60 7.59 3.25
N LYS A 36 -11.36 8.17 2.31
CA LYS A 36 -11.19 9.55 1.87
C LYS A 36 -9.79 9.84 1.36
N LEU A 37 -9.22 8.89 0.65
CA LEU A 37 -7.87 9.04 0.10
C LEU A 37 -7.94 9.76 -1.24
N SER A 38 -6.88 10.51 -1.55
CA SER A 38 -6.77 11.17 -2.84
C SER A 38 -6.45 10.16 -3.93
N ASN A 39 -6.68 10.54 -5.19
CA ASN A 39 -6.41 9.66 -6.32
C ASN A 39 -4.94 9.21 -6.35
N GLY A 40 -4.03 10.13 -6.08
CA GLY A 40 -2.60 9.79 -6.07
C GLY A 40 -2.27 8.74 -5.03
N VAL A 41 -2.82 8.88 -3.84
CA VAL A 41 -2.60 7.91 -2.76
C VAL A 41 -3.20 6.55 -3.13
N ILE A 42 -4.41 6.54 -3.69
CA ILE A 42 -5.04 5.29 -4.12
C ILE A 42 -4.19 4.61 -5.18
N ASN A 43 -3.67 5.38 -6.15
CA ASN A 43 -2.83 4.81 -7.20
C ASN A 43 -1.58 4.15 -6.64
N VAL A 44 -0.98 4.74 -5.60
CA VAL A 44 0.18 4.13 -4.94
C VAL A 44 -0.21 2.80 -4.30
N ILE A 45 -1.38 2.74 -3.66
CA ILE A 45 -1.86 1.49 -3.06
C ILE A 45 -2.04 0.43 -4.14
N LEU A 46 -2.67 0.79 -5.25
CA LEU A 46 -2.90 -0.16 -6.35
C LEU A 46 -1.58 -0.69 -6.88
N ASP A 47 -0.62 0.19 -7.13
CA ASP A 47 0.69 -0.19 -7.63
C ASP A 47 1.38 -1.15 -6.66
N TYR A 48 1.42 -0.79 -5.39
CA TYR A 48 2.08 -1.59 -4.38
C TYR A 48 1.44 -2.98 -4.24
N VAL A 49 0.11 -3.02 -4.10
CA VAL A 49 -0.58 -4.30 -3.88
C VAL A 49 -0.44 -5.22 -5.09
N LEU A 50 -0.57 -4.68 -6.30
CA LEU A 50 -0.41 -5.50 -7.49
C LEU A 50 1.00 -6.09 -7.60
N ASN A 51 2.00 -5.31 -7.22
CA ASN A 51 3.38 -5.81 -7.26
C ASN A 51 3.63 -6.88 -6.20
N VAL A 52 3.11 -6.69 -5.01
CA VAL A 52 3.34 -7.61 -3.89
C VAL A 52 2.51 -8.89 -4.04
N LYS A 53 1.29 -8.78 -4.55
CA LYS A 53 0.37 -9.91 -4.67
C LYS A 53 0.34 -10.50 -6.08
N ASN A 54 1.40 -10.31 -6.83
CA ASN A 54 1.56 -10.96 -8.12
C ASN A 54 0.41 -10.65 -9.07
N ASN A 55 0.11 -9.36 -9.21
CA ASN A 55 -0.94 -8.82 -10.08
C ASN A 55 -2.36 -9.16 -9.64
N VAL A 56 -2.53 -9.56 -8.39
CA VAL A 56 -3.86 -9.73 -7.79
C VAL A 56 -4.14 -8.53 -6.90
N LEU A 57 -5.27 -7.89 -7.10
CA LEU A 57 -5.65 -6.72 -6.29
C LEU A 57 -6.37 -7.23 -5.03
N SER A 58 -5.59 -7.49 -3.99
CA SER A 58 -6.10 -7.98 -2.72
C SER A 58 -6.86 -6.87 -1.98
N ARG A 59 -8.16 -7.08 -1.76
CA ARG A 59 -8.98 -6.11 -1.03
C ARG A 59 -8.50 -5.99 0.41
N SER A 60 -8.23 -7.11 1.05
CA SER A 60 -7.80 -7.13 2.45
C SER A 60 -6.52 -6.31 2.65
N MET A 61 -5.51 -6.55 1.83
CA MET A 61 -4.26 -5.80 1.93
C MET A 61 -4.46 -4.32 1.60
N SER A 62 -5.23 -4.05 0.54
CA SER A 62 -5.48 -2.66 0.13
C SER A 62 -6.16 -1.87 1.23
N GLU A 63 -7.15 -2.44 1.90
CA GLU A 63 -7.87 -1.75 2.95
C GLU A 63 -7.02 -1.55 4.20
N LYS A 64 -6.17 -2.52 4.53
CA LYS A 64 -5.26 -2.36 5.67
C LYS A 64 -4.30 -1.21 5.46
N ILE A 65 -3.73 -1.14 4.27
CA ILE A 65 -2.80 -0.07 3.94
C ILE A 65 -3.55 1.26 3.90
N ALA A 66 -4.74 1.27 3.32
CA ALA A 66 -5.55 2.47 3.24
C ALA A 66 -5.87 3.03 4.62
N ALA A 67 -6.23 2.17 5.56
CA ALA A 67 -6.54 2.59 6.91
C ALA A 67 -5.31 3.23 7.56
N SER A 68 -4.14 2.67 7.36
CA SER A 68 -2.90 3.20 7.93
C SER A 68 -2.55 4.55 7.32
N LEU A 69 -2.70 4.69 6.01
CA LEU A 69 -2.42 5.95 5.34
C LEU A 69 -3.40 7.03 5.77
N ALA A 70 -4.67 6.66 5.94
CA ALA A 70 -5.68 7.60 6.39
C ALA A 70 -5.39 8.09 7.81
N ARG A 71 -4.97 7.19 8.69
CA ARG A 71 -4.62 7.56 10.06
C ARG A 71 -3.41 8.49 10.12
N ALA A 72 -2.49 8.31 9.18
CA ALA A 72 -1.29 9.15 9.11
C ALA A 72 -1.53 10.45 8.35
N SER A 73 -2.74 10.67 7.86
CA SER A 73 -3.11 11.88 7.11
C SER A 73 -2.24 12.07 5.86
N ILE A 74 -1.96 10.98 5.18
CA ILE A 74 -1.17 11.02 3.95
C ILE A 74 -2.04 11.53 2.80
N LEU A 75 -1.60 12.59 2.13
CA LEU A 75 -2.40 13.26 1.12
C LEU A 75 -1.86 13.19 -0.30
N THR A 76 -0.59 12.85 -0.47
CA THR A 76 0.02 12.84 -1.80
C THR A 76 0.60 11.47 -2.13
N ALA A 77 0.75 11.22 -3.43
CA ALA A 77 1.35 9.97 -3.89
C ALA A 77 2.77 9.81 -3.36
N LEU A 78 3.56 10.87 -3.39
CA LEU A 78 4.95 10.81 -2.91
C LEU A 78 5.00 10.44 -1.43
N ASP A 79 4.19 11.08 -0.61
CA ASP A 79 4.15 10.78 0.81
C ASP A 79 3.69 9.36 1.07
N ALA A 80 2.74 8.86 0.27
CA ALA A 80 2.28 7.48 0.37
C ALA A 80 3.41 6.50 0.03
N MET A 81 4.15 6.77 -1.02
CA MET A 81 5.29 5.93 -1.40
C MET A 81 6.34 5.89 -0.30
N ASN A 82 6.65 7.06 0.26
CA ASN A 82 7.63 7.15 1.34
C ASN A 82 7.14 6.42 2.59
N PHE A 83 5.88 6.57 2.92
CA PHE A 83 5.29 5.88 4.07
C PHE A 83 5.40 4.36 3.93
N ILE A 84 5.03 3.84 2.76
CA ILE A 84 5.09 2.40 2.51
C ILE A 84 6.53 1.92 2.52
N ASN A 85 7.44 2.65 1.87
CA ASN A 85 8.85 2.27 1.84
C ASN A 85 9.45 2.25 3.23
N ASP A 86 9.14 3.22 4.08
CA ASP A 86 9.63 3.26 5.45
C ASP A 86 9.14 2.06 6.24
N ASN A 87 7.90 1.68 6.06
CA ASN A 87 7.35 0.53 6.78
C ASN A 87 7.91 -0.80 6.29
N ILE A 88 8.21 -0.90 4.99
CA ILE A 88 8.89 -2.06 4.44
C ILE A 88 10.30 -2.14 5.02
N ALA A 89 11.03 -1.03 5.00
CA ALA A 89 12.42 -0.99 5.47
C ALA A 89 12.53 -1.35 6.95
N THR A 90 11.50 -1.05 7.74
CA THR A 90 11.49 -1.38 9.17
C THR A 90 10.90 -2.76 9.45
N GLY A 91 10.55 -3.51 8.42
CA GLY A 91 10.01 -4.87 8.58
C GLY A 91 8.54 -4.92 8.95
N LYS A 92 7.85 -3.81 8.95
CA LYS A 92 6.43 -3.77 9.33
C LYS A 92 5.52 -4.38 8.28
N ILE A 93 5.92 -4.35 7.01
CA ILE A 93 5.17 -4.93 5.91
C ILE A 93 5.97 -6.07 5.34
N LYS A 94 5.68 -7.29 5.78
CA LYS A 94 6.49 -8.46 5.45
C LYS A 94 6.26 -9.02 4.07
N GLU A 95 5.10 -8.77 3.50
CA GLU A 95 4.74 -9.33 2.20
C GLU A 95 5.31 -8.53 1.05
N ALA A 96 6.19 -7.60 1.34
CA ALA A 96 6.73 -6.66 0.37
C ALA A 96 8.11 -7.02 -0.16
N ASN A 97 8.58 -8.23 0.06
CA ASN A 97 9.91 -8.62 -0.38
C ASN A 97 10.14 -8.37 -1.85
N HIS A 98 9.12 -8.68 -2.65
CA HIS A 98 9.21 -8.50 -4.10
C HIS A 98 9.30 -7.03 -4.49
N TYR A 99 8.55 -6.19 -3.79
CA TYR A 99 8.57 -4.75 -4.02
C TYR A 99 9.89 -4.14 -3.60
N LEU A 100 10.44 -4.63 -2.49
CA LEU A 100 11.74 -4.20 -1.97
C LEU A 100 12.89 -4.52 -2.92
N ASP A 101 12.80 -5.61 -3.66
CA ASP A 101 13.86 -6.03 -4.57
C ASP A 101 14.21 -4.95 -5.58
N SER A 102 13.26 -4.14 -5.96
CA SER A 102 13.51 -3.04 -6.89
C SER A 102 14.28 -1.89 -6.24
N GLN A 103 14.44 -1.92 -4.92
CA GLN A 103 15.10 -0.85 -4.17
C GLN A 103 16.22 -1.38 -3.27
N LYS A 104 16.83 -2.47 -3.66
CA LYS A 104 17.85 -3.14 -2.86
C LYS A 104 19.00 -2.27 -2.40
N VAL A 105 19.44 -1.38 -3.25
CA VAL A 105 20.58 -0.54 -2.93
C VAL A 105 20.34 0.29 -1.67
N VAL A 106 19.10 0.73 -1.49
CA VAL A 106 18.74 1.52 -0.31
C VAL A 106 18.65 0.65 0.93
N GLN A 107 18.20 -0.60 0.77
CA GLN A 107 17.93 -1.49 1.88
C GLN A 107 19.17 -1.97 2.62
N GLN A 108 20.29 -2.06 1.93
CA GLN A 108 21.50 -2.54 2.55
C GLN A 108 22.01 -1.62 3.65
N GLU A 109 21.61 -0.38 3.62
CA GLU A 109 22.06 0.60 4.61
C GLU A 109 21.28 0.50 5.92
N THR A 110 20.18 -0.23 5.95
CA THR A 110 19.33 -0.32 7.13
C THR A 110 19.61 -1.53 8.01
N ASN A 111 20.58 -2.34 7.65
CA ASN A 111 20.86 -3.57 8.38
C ASN A 111 21.25 -3.36 9.84
N GLY A 112 21.75 -2.20 10.17
CA GLY A 112 22.16 -1.90 11.53
C GLY A 112 21.02 -1.59 12.49
N ASN A 113 19.82 -1.48 11.99
CA ASN A 113 18.67 -1.05 12.77
C ASN A 113 17.67 -2.16 13.08
N GLN A 114 18.14 -3.39 13.14
CA GLN A 114 17.27 -4.54 13.31
C GLN A 114 16.43 -4.50 14.59
N GLU A 115 17.04 -4.03 15.69
CA GLU A 115 16.32 -3.97 16.95
C GLU A 115 15.20 -2.94 16.90
N GLU A 116 15.47 -1.80 16.31
CA GLU A 116 14.44 -0.78 16.08
C GLU A 116 13.33 -1.31 15.21
N MET A 117 13.68 -2.08 14.20
CA MET A 117 12.72 -2.68 13.30
C MET A 117 11.74 -3.58 14.03
N LYS A 118 12.23 -4.36 15.00
CA LYS A 118 11.36 -5.26 15.74
C LYS A 118 10.33 -4.52 16.58
N ASN A 119 10.72 -3.45 17.22
CA ASN A 119 9.79 -2.65 18.00
C ASN A 119 8.75 -1.98 17.12
N ASP A 120 9.20 -1.45 16.00
CA ASP A 120 8.29 -0.81 15.05
C ASP A 120 7.36 -1.82 14.40
N GLU A 121 7.89 -3.00 14.08
CA GLU A 121 7.08 -4.05 13.50
C GLU A 121 5.94 -4.47 14.42
N SER A 122 6.22 -4.58 15.71
CA SER A 122 5.21 -4.94 16.68
C SER A 122 4.08 -3.91 16.70
N LYS A 123 4.44 -2.64 16.67
CA LYS A 123 3.47 -1.57 16.67
C LYS A 123 2.62 -1.58 15.40
N TRP A 124 3.26 -1.78 14.25
CA TRP A 124 2.57 -1.84 12.98
C TRP A 124 1.64 -3.05 12.90
N ASN A 125 2.12 -4.20 13.36
CA ASN A 125 1.32 -5.43 13.36
C ASN A 125 0.10 -5.29 14.24
N LYS A 126 0.22 -4.57 15.35
CA LYS A 126 -0.93 -4.32 16.20
C LYS A 126 -2.00 -3.53 15.47
N LEU A 127 -1.60 -2.52 14.71
CA LEU A 127 -2.56 -1.73 13.93
C LEU A 127 -3.27 -2.59 12.90
N LEU A 128 -2.52 -3.45 12.22
CA LEU A 128 -3.10 -4.35 11.24
C LEU A 128 -4.01 -5.38 11.88
N SER A 129 -3.65 -5.87 13.06
CA SER A 129 -4.49 -6.83 13.79
C SER A 129 -5.81 -6.22 14.19
N ASP A 130 -5.78 -4.99 14.70
CA ASP A 130 -7.01 -4.30 15.07
C ASP A 130 -7.94 -4.16 13.88
N TYR A 131 -7.38 -3.86 12.73
CA TYR A 131 -8.16 -3.75 11.52
C TYR A 131 -8.73 -5.10 11.08
N ASN A 132 -7.94 -6.17 11.23
CA ASN A 132 -8.39 -7.52 10.88
C ASN A 132 -9.55 -7.98 11.74
N GLU A 133 -9.57 -7.62 13.01
CA GLU A 133 -10.64 -8.00 13.90
C GLU A 133 -11.97 -7.43 13.44
N ASP A 134 -11.94 -6.24 12.86
CA ASP A 134 -13.15 -5.61 12.34
C ASP A 134 -13.72 -6.36 11.13
N ASP A 135 -12.89 -7.11 10.42
CA ASP A 135 -13.31 -7.88 9.25
C ASP A 135 -14.07 -9.14 9.60
N LYS A 136 -14.02 -9.55 10.83
CA LYS A 136 -14.70 -10.76 11.28
C LYS A 136 -16.13 -10.47 11.67
#